data_31d2890171ad959d0538b4256a07e12e
#
_entry.id   31d2890171ad959d0538b4256a07e12e
#
_cell.length_a   1.000
_cell.length_b   1.000
_cell.length_c   1.000
_cell.angle_alpha   90.00
_cell.angle_beta   90.00
_cell.angle_gamma   90.00
#
_symmetry.space_group_name_H-M   'P 1'
#
loop_
_entity.id
_entity.type
_entity.pdbx_description
1 polymer ?
#
loop_
_entity_poly.entity_id
_entity_poly.type
_entity_poly.pdbx_seq_one_letter_code
_entity_poly.pdbx_strand_id
1 'polypeptide(L)'
;MTLTVKGQATRGRILDATASYLRSDAPGDITLDDIRALTGTSKGQLFHYFPGGKEELLLAAIRREADHVIGDQQPQLDDLTDRRGWERWSAAVVARYRELGAHCPLAALMDQASAPGAAEVISALLADWRSRLTRGIRAMQDAGEARSDADAATVAASVIAGIQGGVQVLRATGETDTLEASLALHLEYLSR
;
A
#
# COMPACT_ATOMS: atom_id res chain seq x y z
N MET A 1 27.17 8.47 3.33
CA MET A 1 27.51 8.62 4.78
C MET A 1 26.55 7.75 5.56
N THR A 2 27.04 6.80 6.36
CA THR A 2 26.15 5.89 7.12
C THR A 2 25.62 6.63 8.36
N LEU A 3 24.30 6.72 8.49
CA LEU A 3 23.67 7.35 9.66
C LEU A 3 23.87 6.50 10.92
N THR A 4 24.05 7.14 12.07
CA THR A 4 24.03 6.47 13.38
C THR A 4 22.61 5.92 13.67
N VAL A 5 22.48 5.01 14.64
CA VAL A 5 21.18 4.48 15.08
C VAL A 5 20.19 5.61 15.44
N LYS A 6 20.67 6.63 16.19
CA LYS A 6 19.87 7.81 16.53
C LYS A 6 19.48 8.62 15.27
N GLY A 7 20.38 8.73 14.31
CA GLY A 7 20.13 9.41 13.03
C GLY A 7 19.07 8.68 12.19
N GLN A 8 19.15 7.34 12.13
CA GLN A 8 18.15 6.51 11.47
C GLN A 8 16.76 6.64 12.11
N ALA A 9 16.69 6.62 13.43
CA ALA A 9 15.43 6.83 14.16
C ALA A 9 14.82 8.22 13.89
N THR A 10 15.66 9.28 13.86
CA THR A 10 15.18 10.64 13.54
C THR A 10 14.68 10.73 12.09
N ARG A 11 15.43 10.17 11.13
CA ARG A 11 15.02 10.11 9.74
C ARG A 11 13.71 9.32 9.57
N GLY A 12 13.57 8.18 10.25
CA GLY A 12 12.33 7.38 10.28
C GLY A 12 11.14 8.21 10.78
N ARG A 13 11.26 8.89 11.92
CA ARG A 13 10.20 9.73 12.48
C ARG A 13 9.77 10.87 11.54
N ILE A 14 10.71 11.47 10.80
CA ILE A 14 10.38 12.49 9.79
C ILE A 14 9.57 11.87 8.64
N LEU A 15 9.98 10.69 8.15
CA LEU A 15 9.26 9.98 7.10
C LEU A 15 7.87 9.54 7.55
N ASP A 16 7.74 8.99 8.76
CA ASP A 16 6.45 8.55 9.30
C ASP A 16 5.45 9.71 9.44
N ALA A 17 5.92 10.87 9.91
CA ALA A 17 5.10 12.06 10.03
C ALA A 17 4.69 12.61 8.64
N THR A 18 5.61 12.61 7.67
CA THR A 18 5.31 13.05 6.29
C THR A 18 4.31 12.09 5.62
N ALA A 19 4.51 10.79 5.77
CA ALA A 19 3.60 9.77 5.26
C ALA A 19 2.21 9.86 5.89
N SER A 20 2.13 10.09 7.21
CA SER A 20 0.86 10.31 7.90
C SER A 20 0.12 11.56 7.39
N TYR A 21 0.84 12.62 7.08
CA TYR A 21 0.25 13.81 6.47
C TYR A 21 -0.34 13.52 5.09
N LEU A 22 0.35 12.73 4.25
CA LEU A 22 -0.15 12.34 2.93
C LEU A 22 -1.46 11.54 2.99
N ARG A 23 -1.73 10.85 4.12
CA ARG A 23 -2.98 10.12 4.35
C ARG A 23 -4.09 10.96 4.97
N SER A 24 -3.84 12.22 5.33
CA SER A 24 -4.86 13.09 5.92
C SER A 24 -5.95 13.46 4.91
N ASP A 25 -7.12 13.86 5.39
CA ASP A 25 -8.32 14.13 4.57
C ASP A 25 -8.16 15.29 3.58
N ALA A 26 -7.17 16.15 3.77
CA ALA A 26 -6.87 17.26 2.88
C ALA A 26 -5.36 17.45 2.77
N PRO A 27 -4.63 16.55 2.10
CA PRO A 27 -3.23 16.75 1.84
C PRO A 27 -3.08 17.90 0.83
N GLY A 28 -2.96 19.12 1.34
CA GLY A 28 -2.52 20.26 0.54
C GLY A 28 -1.06 20.09 0.11
N ASP A 29 -0.54 21.08 -0.60
CA ASP A 29 0.90 21.12 -0.88
C ASP A 29 1.67 21.25 0.43
N ILE A 30 2.11 20.11 0.99
CA ILE A 30 2.92 20.08 2.21
C ILE A 30 4.19 20.90 2.01
N THR A 31 4.49 21.80 2.93
CA THR A 31 5.73 22.57 2.92
C THR A 31 6.77 21.99 3.89
N LEU A 32 8.03 22.37 3.73
CA LEU A 32 9.06 21.99 4.71
C LEU A 32 8.79 22.58 6.10
N ASP A 33 8.08 23.70 6.19
CA ASP A 33 7.71 24.30 7.46
C ASP A 33 6.60 23.51 8.16
N ASP A 34 5.65 22.96 7.41
CA ASP A 34 4.64 22.03 7.95
C ASP A 34 5.30 20.78 8.52
N ILE A 35 6.24 20.19 7.77
CA ILE A 35 6.98 19.01 8.24
C ILE A 35 7.80 19.32 9.48
N ARG A 36 8.42 20.49 9.54
CA ARG A 36 9.14 20.93 10.74
C ARG A 36 8.22 21.06 11.96
N ALA A 37 7.06 21.65 11.77
CA ALA A 37 6.04 21.79 12.83
C ALA A 37 5.57 20.43 13.33
N LEU A 38 5.25 19.50 12.40
CA LEU A 38 4.79 18.14 12.73
C LEU A 38 5.85 17.30 13.46
N THR A 39 7.13 17.49 13.12
CA THR A 39 8.21 16.62 13.60
C THR A 39 9.06 17.24 14.74
N GLY A 40 8.90 18.52 15.02
CA GLY A 40 9.79 19.25 15.91
C GLY A 40 11.24 19.32 15.41
N THR A 41 11.46 19.22 14.09
CA THR A 41 12.79 19.13 13.49
C THR A 41 13.23 20.50 12.99
N SER A 42 14.49 20.88 13.22
CA SER A 42 15.02 22.14 12.70
C SER A 42 15.25 22.07 11.17
N LYS A 43 15.29 23.22 10.52
CA LYS A 43 15.59 23.31 9.08
C LYS A 43 16.94 22.65 8.74
N GLY A 44 17.97 22.88 9.56
CA GLY A 44 19.28 22.25 9.37
C GLY A 44 19.25 20.72 9.50
N GLN A 45 18.45 20.19 10.42
CA GLN A 45 18.26 18.74 10.54
C GLN A 45 17.53 18.15 9.33
N LEU A 46 16.49 18.83 8.80
CA LEU A 46 15.82 18.34 7.57
C LEU A 46 16.78 18.24 6.40
N PHE A 47 17.56 19.29 6.13
CA PHE A 47 18.54 19.26 5.04
C PHE A 47 19.73 18.32 5.29
N HIS A 48 20.03 18.01 6.56
CA HIS A 48 21.01 16.96 6.88
C HIS A 48 20.52 15.57 6.45
N TYR A 49 19.24 15.25 6.67
CA TYR A 49 18.66 13.93 6.32
C TYR A 49 18.13 13.86 4.89
N PHE A 50 17.75 15.00 4.32
CA PHE A 50 17.18 15.13 2.98
C PHE A 50 17.81 16.33 2.27
N PRO A 51 19.05 16.19 1.76
CA PRO A 51 19.78 17.28 1.09
C PRO A 51 19.04 17.86 -0.13
N GLY A 52 18.30 17.02 -0.87
CA GLY A 52 17.45 17.43 -2.00
C GLY A 52 16.14 18.13 -1.58
N GLY A 53 15.97 18.39 -0.26
CA GLY A 53 14.83 19.17 0.24
C GLY A 53 13.49 18.44 0.17
N LYS A 54 12.44 19.22 -0.19
CA LYS A 54 11.03 18.74 -0.19
C LYS A 54 10.82 17.54 -1.11
N GLU A 55 11.38 17.59 -2.32
CA GLU A 55 11.19 16.53 -3.34
C GLU A 55 11.79 15.20 -2.89
N GLU A 56 13.00 15.22 -2.36
CA GLU A 56 13.65 13.99 -1.84
C GLU A 56 12.87 13.42 -0.65
N LEU A 57 12.43 14.28 0.27
CA LEU A 57 11.67 13.87 1.43
C LEU A 57 10.31 13.28 1.02
N LEU A 58 9.60 13.93 0.11
CA LEU A 58 8.32 13.46 -0.39
C LEU A 58 8.45 12.09 -1.08
N LEU A 59 9.43 11.94 -1.97
CA LEU A 59 9.69 10.66 -2.64
C LEU A 59 10.08 9.56 -1.65
N ALA A 60 10.85 9.88 -0.61
CA ALA A 60 11.20 8.92 0.43
C ALA A 60 9.99 8.51 1.29
N ALA A 61 9.06 9.45 1.56
CA ALA A 61 7.80 9.14 2.25
C ALA A 61 6.87 8.28 1.38
N ILE A 62 6.77 8.56 0.08
CA ILE A 62 6.03 7.76 -0.91
C ILE A 62 6.56 6.31 -0.94
N ARG A 63 7.89 6.12 -0.97
CA ARG A 63 8.49 4.77 -0.90
C ARG A 63 8.14 4.05 0.39
N ARG A 64 8.18 4.75 1.52
CA ARG A 64 7.81 4.18 2.82
C ARG A 64 6.35 3.75 2.87
N GLU A 65 5.44 4.54 2.29
CA GLU A 65 4.04 4.15 2.17
C GLU A 65 3.85 2.93 1.25
N ALA A 66 4.58 2.87 0.15
CA ALA A 66 4.56 1.70 -0.72
C ALA A 66 5.00 0.42 0.02
N ASP A 67 6.06 0.52 0.85
CA ASP A 67 6.50 -0.59 1.70
C ASP A 67 5.42 -0.99 2.72
N HIS A 68 4.67 -0.03 3.29
CA HIS A 68 3.56 -0.30 4.20
C HIS A 68 2.40 -1.03 3.51
N VAL A 69 2.03 -0.67 2.28
CA VAL A 69 0.94 -1.34 1.54
C VAL A 69 1.19 -2.85 1.42
N ILE A 70 2.42 -3.27 1.16
CA ILE A 70 2.78 -4.69 1.08
C ILE A 70 3.01 -5.28 2.48
N GLY A 71 3.71 -4.53 3.35
CA GLY A 71 4.06 -4.97 4.71
C GLY A 71 2.82 -5.27 5.57
N ASP A 72 1.81 -4.43 5.49
CA ASP A 72 0.56 -4.58 6.26
C ASP A 72 -0.28 -5.80 5.85
N GLN A 73 0.03 -6.41 4.69
CA GLN A 73 -0.60 -7.64 4.21
C GLN A 73 0.18 -8.91 4.58
N GLN A 74 1.33 -8.77 5.25
CA GLN A 74 2.16 -9.90 5.67
C GLN A 74 1.73 -10.44 7.05
N PRO A 75 1.93 -11.75 7.31
CA PRO A 75 2.50 -12.76 6.41
C PRO A 75 1.50 -13.37 5.41
N GLN A 76 0.22 -13.00 5.48
CA GLN A 76 -0.87 -13.66 4.74
C GLN A 76 -0.68 -13.55 3.22
N LEU A 77 -0.13 -12.43 2.71
CA LEU A 77 0.12 -12.24 1.27
C LEU A 77 1.18 -13.22 0.71
N ASP A 78 2.10 -13.69 1.54
CA ASP A 78 3.11 -14.66 1.12
C ASP A 78 2.65 -16.13 1.34
N ASP A 79 1.48 -16.33 2.00
CA ASP A 79 0.87 -17.63 2.30
C ASP A 79 -0.41 -17.90 1.46
N LEU A 80 -0.41 -17.48 0.18
CA LEU A 80 -1.52 -17.67 -0.75
C LEU A 80 -1.45 -19.01 -1.50
N THR A 81 -1.10 -20.11 -0.80
CA THR A 81 -0.82 -21.40 -1.42
C THR A 81 -2.05 -22.29 -1.57
N ASP A 82 -3.11 -21.98 -0.82
CA ASP A 82 -4.37 -22.74 -0.82
C ASP A 82 -5.58 -21.80 -0.61
N ARG A 83 -6.79 -22.34 -0.74
CA ARG A 83 -8.03 -21.58 -0.53
C ARG A 83 -8.08 -20.93 0.86
N ARG A 84 -7.63 -21.60 1.90
CA ARG A 84 -7.66 -21.05 3.27
C ARG A 84 -6.69 -19.89 3.44
N GLY A 85 -5.53 -19.93 2.76
CA GLY A 85 -4.59 -18.79 2.70
C GLY A 85 -5.23 -17.56 2.10
N TRP A 86 -5.96 -17.72 1.00
CA TRP A 86 -6.71 -16.64 0.36
C TRP A 86 -7.84 -16.10 1.25
N GLU A 87 -8.58 -16.98 1.95
CA GLU A 87 -9.62 -16.56 2.91
C GLU A 87 -9.02 -15.75 4.06
N ARG A 88 -7.90 -16.20 4.64
CA ARG A 88 -7.18 -15.46 5.69
C ARG A 88 -6.67 -14.11 5.23
N TRP A 89 -6.05 -14.08 4.05
CA TRP A 89 -5.56 -12.82 3.46
C TRP A 89 -6.71 -11.85 3.16
N SER A 90 -7.78 -12.30 2.54
CA SER A 90 -8.97 -11.47 2.26
C SER A 90 -9.56 -10.89 3.54
N ALA A 91 -9.72 -11.72 4.59
CA ALA A 91 -10.20 -11.26 5.89
C ALA A 91 -9.26 -10.21 6.52
N ALA A 92 -7.93 -10.41 6.42
CA ALA A 92 -6.95 -9.46 6.94
C ALA A 92 -7.00 -8.12 6.18
N VAL A 93 -7.14 -8.15 4.85
CA VAL A 93 -7.31 -6.94 4.02
C VAL A 93 -8.57 -6.18 4.45
N VAL A 94 -9.72 -6.84 4.56
CA VAL A 94 -10.97 -6.20 5.00
C VAL A 94 -10.83 -5.62 6.40
N ALA A 95 -10.29 -6.37 7.36
CA ALA A 95 -10.09 -5.90 8.73
C ALA A 95 -9.19 -4.66 8.76
N ARG A 96 -8.09 -4.67 7.98
CA ARG A 96 -7.17 -3.53 7.89
C ARG A 96 -7.86 -2.29 7.34
N TYR A 97 -8.63 -2.41 6.27
CA TYR A 97 -9.35 -1.26 5.71
C TYR A 97 -10.50 -0.77 6.60
N ARG A 98 -11.13 -1.66 7.37
CA ARG A 98 -12.11 -1.25 8.40
C ARG A 98 -11.47 -0.40 9.51
N GLU A 99 -10.23 -0.73 9.91
CA GLU A 99 -9.47 0.08 10.87
C GLU A 99 -9.00 1.41 10.29
N LEU A 100 -8.53 1.41 9.03
CA LEU A 100 -8.03 2.60 8.34
C LEU A 100 -9.15 3.59 7.97
N GLY A 101 -10.37 3.10 7.73
CA GLY A 101 -11.47 3.92 7.24
C GLY A 101 -11.13 4.63 5.93
N ALA A 102 -11.29 5.95 5.90
CA ALA A 102 -10.98 6.77 4.72
C ALA A 102 -9.47 6.91 4.44
N HIS A 103 -8.59 6.57 5.39
CA HIS A 103 -7.14 6.82 5.34
C HIS A 103 -6.36 5.70 4.64
N CYS A 104 -6.68 5.44 3.37
CA CYS A 104 -6.03 4.40 2.58
C CYS A 104 -4.61 4.80 2.14
N PRO A 105 -3.55 4.06 2.52
CA PRO A 105 -2.18 4.34 2.10
C PRO A 105 -2.01 4.34 0.58
N LEU A 106 -2.63 3.39 -0.12
CA LEU A 106 -2.52 3.30 -1.57
C LEU A 106 -3.25 4.45 -2.29
N ALA A 107 -4.42 4.89 -1.78
CA ALA A 107 -5.09 6.06 -2.33
C ALA A 107 -4.22 7.32 -2.15
N ALA A 108 -3.62 7.51 -0.97
CA ALA A 108 -2.69 8.60 -0.73
C ALA A 108 -1.50 8.60 -1.69
N LEU A 109 -0.97 7.40 -2.05
CA LEU A 109 0.08 7.26 -3.07
C LEU A 109 -0.42 7.65 -4.46
N MET A 110 -1.61 7.20 -4.85
CA MET A 110 -2.20 7.54 -6.15
C MET A 110 -2.43 9.04 -6.31
N ASP A 111 -2.83 9.73 -5.25
CA ASP A 111 -2.99 11.19 -5.22
C ASP A 111 -1.65 11.93 -5.45
N GLN A 112 -0.52 11.28 -5.16
CA GLN A 112 0.83 11.82 -5.37
C GLN A 112 1.49 11.37 -6.68
N ALA A 113 0.77 10.70 -7.59
CA ALA A 113 1.35 10.13 -8.82
C ALA A 113 2.03 11.16 -9.74
N SER A 114 1.66 12.44 -9.66
CA SER A 114 2.28 13.54 -10.40
C SER A 114 3.60 14.07 -9.79
N ALA A 115 3.92 13.67 -8.56
CA ALA A 115 5.18 14.08 -7.94
C ALA A 115 6.39 13.43 -8.62
N PRO A 116 7.53 14.13 -8.74
CA PRO A 116 8.72 13.59 -9.41
C PRO A 116 9.15 12.24 -8.81
N GLY A 117 9.26 11.21 -9.67
CA GLY A 117 9.66 9.85 -9.29
C GLY A 117 8.58 9.02 -8.57
N ALA A 118 7.38 9.56 -8.30
CA ALA A 118 6.31 8.84 -7.63
C ALA A 118 5.70 7.76 -8.53
N ALA A 119 5.51 8.06 -9.80
CA ALA A 119 4.92 7.11 -10.76
C ALA A 119 5.72 5.80 -10.86
N GLU A 120 7.04 5.87 -10.82
CA GLU A 120 7.95 4.72 -10.83
C GLU A 120 7.78 3.88 -9.55
N VAL A 121 7.68 4.53 -8.38
CA VAL A 121 7.47 3.84 -7.09
C VAL A 121 6.12 3.13 -7.08
N ILE A 122 5.06 3.81 -7.51
CA ILE A 122 3.70 3.25 -7.58
C ILE A 122 3.65 2.08 -8.57
N SER A 123 4.27 2.22 -9.74
CA SER A 123 4.34 1.15 -10.74
C SER A 123 5.08 -0.08 -10.21
N ALA A 124 6.19 0.11 -9.50
CA ALA A 124 6.95 -0.97 -8.89
C ALA A 124 6.15 -1.69 -7.79
N LEU A 125 5.46 -0.93 -6.92
CA LEU A 125 4.55 -1.47 -5.91
C LEU A 125 3.46 -2.36 -6.53
N LEU A 126 2.75 -1.84 -7.53
CA LEU A 126 1.66 -2.57 -8.19
C LEU A 126 2.17 -3.82 -8.91
N ALA A 127 3.37 -3.75 -9.51
CA ALA A 127 4.00 -4.90 -10.16
C ALA A 127 4.40 -5.99 -9.13
N ASP A 128 4.98 -5.62 -7.99
CA ASP A 128 5.31 -6.57 -6.92
C ASP A 128 4.04 -7.22 -6.36
N TRP A 129 3.03 -6.42 -6.04
CA TRP A 129 1.75 -6.94 -5.52
C TRP A 129 1.10 -7.92 -6.50
N ARG A 130 0.99 -7.54 -7.78
CA ARG A 130 0.47 -8.41 -8.84
C ARG A 130 1.29 -9.71 -8.97
N SER A 131 2.62 -9.62 -8.87
CA SER A 131 3.49 -10.79 -8.93
C SER A 131 3.22 -11.77 -7.78
N ARG A 132 3.04 -11.29 -6.54
CA ARG A 132 2.72 -12.11 -5.37
C ARG A 132 1.37 -12.80 -5.51
N LEU A 133 0.32 -12.06 -5.89
CA LEU A 133 -1.01 -12.63 -6.15
C LEU A 133 -0.97 -13.67 -7.27
N THR A 134 -0.25 -13.39 -8.38
CA THR A 134 -0.10 -14.33 -9.50
C THR A 134 0.57 -15.62 -9.06
N ARG A 135 1.62 -15.55 -8.21
CA ARG A 135 2.27 -16.74 -7.66
C ARG A 135 1.30 -17.55 -6.79
N GLY A 136 0.53 -16.89 -5.94
CA GLY A 136 -0.47 -17.56 -5.10
C GLY A 136 -1.54 -18.27 -5.94
N ILE A 137 -2.07 -17.62 -6.98
CA ILE A 137 -3.05 -18.25 -7.89
C ILE A 137 -2.45 -19.47 -8.59
N ARG A 138 -1.21 -19.38 -9.09
CA ARG A 138 -0.52 -20.51 -9.70
C ARG A 138 -0.30 -21.66 -8.73
N ALA A 139 0.08 -21.37 -7.49
CA ALA A 139 0.22 -22.40 -6.46
C ALA A 139 -1.10 -23.16 -6.22
N MET A 140 -2.24 -22.46 -6.18
CA MET A 140 -3.55 -23.09 -6.08
C MET A 140 -3.90 -23.92 -7.35
N GLN A 141 -3.54 -23.44 -8.55
CA GLN A 141 -3.73 -24.20 -9.80
C GLN A 141 -2.90 -25.47 -9.82
N ASP A 142 -1.64 -25.39 -9.41
CA ASP A 142 -0.73 -26.53 -9.33
C ASP A 142 -1.18 -27.58 -8.30
N ALA A 143 -1.83 -27.12 -7.21
CA ALA A 143 -2.46 -27.98 -6.20
C ALA A 143 -3.83 -28.55 -6.61
N GLY A 144 -4.40 -28.11 -7.75
CA GLY A 144 -5.74 -28.49 -8.18
C GLY A 144 -6.87 -27.84 -7.40
N GLU A 145 -6.59 -26.79 -6.62
CA GLU A 145 -7.55 -26.05 -5.80
C GLU A 145 -8.15 -24.83 -6.52
N ALA A 146 -7.57 -24.45 -7.67
CA ALA A 146 -8.10 -23.39 -8.52
C ALA A 146 -8.23 -23.87 -9.97
N ARG A 147 -9.17 -23.27 -10.68
CA ARG A 147 -9.41 -23.54 -12.08
C ARG A 147 -8.16 -23.29 -12.94
N SER A 148 -7.76 -24.28 -13.73
CA SER A 148 -6.54 -24.23 -14.55
C SER A 148 -6.67 -23.39 -15.83
N ASP A 149 -7.89 -23.08 -16.27
CA ASP A 149 -8.18 -22.29 -17.48
C ASP A 149 -8.18 -20.77 -17.23
N ALA A 150 -8.06 -20.33 -15.97
CA ALA A 150 -7.93 -18.91 -15.63
C ALA A 150 -6.50 -18.41 -15.84
N ASP A 151 -6.33 -17.30 -16.54
CA ASP A 151 -5.04 -16.61 -16.59
C ASP A 151 -4.72 -15.93 -15.25
N ALA A 152 -3.75 -16.49 -14.52
CA ALA A 152 -3.40 -16.06 -13.17
C ALA A 152 -3.00 -14.58 -13.10
N ALA A 153 -2.35 -14.04 -14.13
CA ALA A 153 -1.91 -12.64 -14.14
C ALA A 153 -3.10 -11.67 -14.35
N THR A 154 -4.07 -12.08 -15.18
CA THR A 154 -5.32 -11.33 -15.38
C THR A 154 -6.16 -11.33 -14.12
N VAL A 155 -6.31 -12.48 -13.46
CA VAL A 155 -7.06 -12.55 -12.18
C VAL A 155 -6.38 -11.72 -11.10
N ALA A 156 -5.06 -11.79 -10.96
CA ALA A 156 -4.31 -10.96 -10.00
C ALA A 156 -4.51 -9.46 -10.25
N ALA A 157 -4.50 -9.03 -11.51
CA ALA A 157 -4.78 -7.64 -11.87
C ALA A 157 -6.23 -7.24 -11.51
N SER A 158 -7.19 -8.13 -11.74
CA SER A 158 -8.60 -7.92 -11.40
C SER A 158 -8.82 -7.84 -9.88
N VAL A 159 -8.12 -8.66 -9.09
CA VAL A 159 -8.15 -8.59 -7.61
C VAL A 159 -7.69 -7.21 -7.13
N ILE A 160 -6.56 -6.71 -7.65
CA ILE A 160 -6.05 -5.37 -7.31
C ILE A 160 -7.08 -4.29 -7.68
N ALA A 161 -7.64 -4.35 -8.88
CA ALA A 161 -8.67 -3.41 -9.33
C ALA A 161 -9.91 -3.46 -8.43
N GLY A 162 -10.35 -4.66 -8.04
CA GLY A 162 -11.47 -4.86 -7.13
C GLY A 162 -11.22 -4.29 -5.74
N ILE A 163 -10.02 -4.48 -5.18
CA ILE A 163 -9.63 -3.87 -3.90
C ILE A 163 -9.65 -2.34 -4.02
N GLN A 164 -9.04 -1.78 -5.09
CA GLN A 164 -9.03 -0.34 -5.28
C GLN A 164 -10.44 0.24 -5.42
N GLY A 165 -11.32 -0.38 -6.20
CA GLY A 165 -12.72 0.02 -6.34
C GLY A 165 -13.47 -0.06 -5.00
N GLY A 166 -13.34 -1.17 -4.29
CA GLY A 166 -13.96 -1.37 -2.98
C GLY A 166 -13.48 -0.34 -1.94
N VAL A 167 -12.19 -0.02 -1.93
CA VAL A 167 -11.63 1.01 -1.05
C VAL A 167 -12.13 2.42 -1.39
N GLN A 168 -12.29 2.74 -2.67
CA GLN A 168 -12.89 4.04 -3.06
C GLN A 168 -14.35 4.15 -2.59
N VAL A 169 -15.13 3.06 -2.68
CA VAL A 169 -16.50 3.04 -2.13
C VAL A 169 -16.48 3.18 -0.62
N LEU A 170 -15.62 2.45 0.10
CA LEU A 170 -15.45 2.58 1.54
C LEU A 170 -15.14 4.04 1.96
N ARG A 171 -14.23 4.71 1.25
CA ARG A 171 -13.90 6.13 1.53
C ARG A 171 -15.12 7.05 1.38
N ALA A 172 -16.00 6.74 0.47
CA ALA A 172 -17.21 7.56 0.21
C ALA A 172 -18.37 7.23 1.14
N THR A 173 -18.51 5.96 1.57
CA THR A 173 -19.70 5.47 2.29
C THR A 173 -19.44 5.09 3.74
N GLY A 174 -18.20 4.77 4.10
CA GLY A 174 -17.83 4.17 5.39
C GLY A 174 -18.05 2.65 5.46
N GLU A 175 -18.55 2.01 4.38
CA GLU A 175 -18.93 0.60 4.37
C GLU A 175 -17.91 -0.27 3.64
N THR A 176 -17.64 -1.48 4.15
CA THR A 176 -16.70 -2.45 3.55
C THR A 176 -17.32 -3.47 2.61
N ASP A 177 -18.63 -3.49 2.48
CA ASP A 177 -19.42 -4.49 1.75
C ASP A 177 -18.97 -4.69 0.30
N THR A 178 -18.69 -3.60 -0.41
CA THR A 178 -18.20 -3.64 -1.80
C THR A 178 -16.80 -4.28 -1.91
N LEU A 179 -15.91 -4.00 -0.95
CA LEU A 179 -14.60 -4.63 -0.87
C LEU A 179 -14.71 -6.13 -0.57
N GLU A 180 -15.56 -6.48 0.40
CA GLU A 180 -15.82 -7.88 0.80
C GLU A 180 -16.43 -8.67 -0.36
N ALA A 181 -17.44 -8.13 -1.04
CA ALA A 181 -18.06 -8.76 -2.18
C ALA A 181 -17.07 -8.98 -3.33
N SER A 182 -16.23 -8.01 -3.63
CA SER A 182 -15.19 -8.14 -4.67
C SER A 182 -14.22 -9.27 -4.37
N LEU A 183 -13.68 -9.35 -3.14
CA LEU A 183 -12.75 -10.41 -2.74
C LEU A 183 -13.41 -11.79 -2.74
N ALA A 184 -14.65 -11.90 -2.26
CA ALA A 184 -15.41 -13.14 -2.25
C ALA A 184 -15.67 -13.67 -3.66
N LEU A 185 -16.06 -12.80 -4.60
CA LEU A 185 -16.30 -13.17 -6.01
C LEU A 185 -15.03 -13.66 -6.71
N HIS A 186 -13.88 -13.04 -6.44
CA HIS A 186 -12.61 -13.51 -7.01
C HIS A 186 -12.24 -14.91 -6.50
N LEU A 187 -12.41 -15.16 -5.20
CA LEU A 187 -12.14 -16.48 -4.63
C LEU A 187 -13.13 -17.54 -5.14
N GLU A 188 -14.40 -17.18 -5.27
CA GLU A 188 -15.41 -18.08 -5.86
C GLU A 188 -15.10 -18.38 -7.33
N TYR A 189 -14.70 -17.38 -8.11
CA TYR A 189 -14.29 -17.57 -9.51
C TYR A 189 -13.11 -18.53 -9.64
N LEU A 190 -12.12 -18.41 -8.77
CA LEU A 190 -10.95 -19.29 -8.78
C LEU A 190 -11.29 -20.72 -8.38
N SER A 191 -12.30 -20.92 -7.53
CA SER A 191 -12.66 -22.23 -6.96
C SER A 191 -13.61 -23.06 -7.84
N ARG A 192 -14.11 -22.53 -8.96
CA ARG A 192 -15.00 -23.20 -9.93
C ARG A 192 -14.20 -23.82 -11.07
#